data_23f26ba137fd8e37dd355859a22b2be3
#
_entry.id   23f26ba137fd8e37dd355859a22b2be3
#
_cell.length_a   1.000
_cell.length_b   1.000
_cell.length_c   1.000
_cell.angle_alpha   90.00
_cell.angle_beta   90.00
_cell.angle_gamma   90.00
#
_symmetry.space_group_name_H-M   'P 1'
#
loop_
_entity.id
_entity.type
_entity.pdbx_description
1 polymer ?
#
loop_
_entity_poly.entity_id
_entity_poly.type
_entity_poly.pdbx_seq_one_letter_code
_entity_poly.pdbx_strand_id
1 'polypeptide(L)'
;MITEELKQLYQTYTDSPATDITELSSSGSNRRYFRLSGPVSLIGVSGTSVEENNAFIYMAAHFREKGLPVPRVYRWSDDKSLYLQEDLGDALLFYAIEKGRKSCFFDETEKSLLHKTITLLPALQFKGAEGFDFNQCYPQPEFNKRSILWDLNYFKYCFLKATGMEFQENLLEDDFQKMSDVLLQDCTPTFM
;
A
#
# COMPACT_ATOMS: atom_id res chain seq x y z
N MET A 1 11.21 17.35 -16.27
CA MET A 1 11.46 15.95 -15.87
C MET A 1 11.03 15.75 -14.43
N ILE A 2 10.61 14.57 -14.02
CA ILE A 2 9.97 14.23 -12.71
C ILE A 2 10.64 14.93 -11.51
N THR A 3 11.96 14.91 -11.43
CA THR A 3 12.69 15.52 -10.30
C THR A 3 12.54 17.02 -10.21
N GLU A 4 12.50 17.72 -11.33
CA GLU A 4 12.31 19.18 -11.36
C GLU A 4 10.86 19.56 -11.02
N GLU A 5 9.89 18.77 -11.49
CA GLU A 5 8.48 18.96 -11.16
C GLU A 5 8.23 18.71 -9.66
N LEU A 6 8.84 17.67 -9.07
CA LEU A 6 8.80 17.42 -7.63
C LEU A 6 9.45 18.54 -6.81
N LYS A 7 10.59 19.08 -7.25
CA LYS A 7 11.22 20.25 -6.60
C LYS A 7 10.32 21.48 -6.66
N GLN A 8 9.66 21.71 -7.80
CA GLN A 8 8.73 22.81 -7.95
C GLN A 8 7.49 22.64 -7.05
N LEU A 9 6.94 21.42 -6.99
CA LEU A 9 5.83 21.08 -6.10
C LEU A 9 6.22 21.29 -4.61
N TYR A 10 7.43 20.85 -4.24
CA TYR A 10 8.01 21.07 -2.91
C TYR A 10 8.14 22.55 -2.58
N GLN A 11 8.73 23.33 -3.48
CA GLN A 11 8.88 24.78 -3.29
C GLN A 11 7.53 25.50 -3.17
N THR A 12 6.54 25.08 -3.96
CA THR A 12 5.17 25.63 -3.87
C THR A 12 4.52 25.33 -2.53
N TYR A 13 4.84 24.20 -1.91
CA TYR A 13 4.29 23.81 -0.60
C TYR A 13 5.03 24.44 0.58
N THR A 14 6.37 24.50 0.52
CA THR A 14 7.22 24.91 1.67
C THR A 14 7.68 26.37 1.61
N ASP A 15 7.37 27.10 0.53
CA ASP A 15 7.90 28.45 0.19
C ASP A 15 9.43 28.49 0.14
N SER A 16 10.09 27.34 0.01
CA SER A 16 11.55 27.21 -0.01
C SER A 16 11.99 26.09 -0.96
N PRO A 17 13.13 26.23 -1.64
CA PRO A 17 13.62 25.16 -2.52
C PRO A 17 14.08 23.95 -1.72
N ALA A 18 13.93 22.76 -2.31
CA ALA A 18 14.58 21.56 -1.80
C ALA A 18 16.11 21.70 -1.96
N THR A 19 16.86 21.39 -0.90
CA THR A 19 18.33 21.40 -0.91
C THR A 19 18.91 20.16 -1.56
N ASP A 20 18.21 19.04 -1.48
CA ASP A 20 18.58 17.77 -2.10
C ASP A 20 17.35 16.96 -2.52
N ILE A 21 17.52 16.07 -3.49
CA ILE A 21 16.53 15.08 -3.90
C ILE A 21 17.21 13.74 -4.20
N THR A 22 16.84 12.73 -3.43
CA THR A 22 17.40 11.36 -3.56
C THR A 22 16.30 10.38 -3.89
N GLU A 23 16.45 9.59 -4.96
CA GLU A 23 15.53 8.53 -5.30
C GLU A 23 15.68 7.35 -4.31
N LEU A 24 14.57 6.90 -3.75
CA LEU A 24 14.53 5.75 -2.86
C LEU A 24 14.33 4.46 -3.67
N SER A 25 14.92 3.36 -3.18
CA SER A 25 14.69 2.05 -3.79
C SER A 25 13.22 1.65 -3.67
N SER A 26 12.59 1.40 -4.81
CA SER A 26 11.22 0.85 -4.86
C SER A 26 11.25 -0.67 -4.86
N SER A 27 10.27 -1.29 -4.21
CA SER A 27 10.09 -2.75 -4.23
C SER A 27 8.70 -3.09 -4.77
N GLY A 28 8.64 -3.63 -5.99
CA GLY A 28 7.42 -4.22 -6.55
C GLY A 28 6.30 -3.25 -6.98
N SER A 29 6.52 -1.94 -6.88
CA SER A 29 5.55 -0.91 -7.30
C SER A 29 6.03 -0.18 -8.56
N ASN A 30 5.10 0.22 -9.44
CA ASN A 30 5.38 1.10 -10.57
C ASN A 30 5.58 2.57 -10.14
N ARG A 31 5.39 2.88 -8.84
CA ARG A 31 5.63 4.20 -8.28
C ARG A 31 7.09 4.41 -7.99
N ARG A 32 7.56 5.63 -8.25
CA ARG A 32 8.91 6.08 -7.86
C ARG A 32 8.79 7.02 -6.68
N TYR A 33 9.69 6.85 -5.72
CA TYR A 33 9.70 7.61 -4.47
C TYR A 33 11.01 8.40 -4.39
N PHE A 34 10.90 9.65 -3.97
CA PHE A 34 12.03 10.57 -3.85
C PHE A 34 11.97 11.26 -2.49
N ARG A 35 13.05 11.22 -1.74
CA ARG A 35 13.19 12.04 -0.54
C ARG A 35 13.67 13.42 -0.95
N LEU A 36 12.91 14.44 -0.58
CA LEU A 36 13.26 15.84 -0.77
C LEU A 36 13.67 16.42 0.60
N SER A 37 14.90 16.88 0.69
CA SER A 37 15.46 17.52 1.88
C SER A 37 15.36 19.05 1.76
N GLY A 38 15.19 19.74 2.88
CA GLY A 38 15.07 21.19 2.95
C GLY A 38 14.63 21.60 4.36
N PRO A 39 13.83 22.68 4.50
CA PRO A 39 13.25 23.04 5.80
C PRO A 39 12.45 21.91 6.44
N VAL A 40 11.82 21.07 5.63
CA VAL A 40 11.09 19.87 6.01
C VAL A 40 11.52 18.73 5.10
N SER A 41 11.70 17.50 5.65
CA SER A 41 11.90 16.31 4.82
C SER A 41 10.53 15.79 4.36
N LEU A 42 10.36 15.60 3.05
CA LEU A 42 9.14 15.08 2.44
C LEU A 42 9.47 13.97 1.45
N ILE A 43 8.52 13.07 1.25
CA ILE A 43 8.57 12.08 0.18
C ILE A 43 7.75 12.57 -1.00
N GLY A 44 8.42 12.80 -2.13
CA GLY A 44 7.79 13.03 -3.42
C GLY A 44 7.51 11.70 -4.11
N VAL A 45 6.31 11.51 -4.59
CA VAL A 45 5.88 10.30 -5.27
C VAL A 45 5.48 10.62 -6.71
N SER A 46 5.97 9.80 -7.63
CA SER A 46 5.55 9.80 -9.04
C SER A 46 4.86 8.48 -9.35
N GLY A 47 3.58 8.53 -9.70
CA GLY A 47 2.77 7.37 -10.08
C GLY A 47 2.21 7.52 -11.48
N THR A 48 2.28 6.46 -12.28
CA THR A 48 1.81 6.44 -13.68
C THR A 48 0.29 6.31 -13.81
N SER A 49 -0.38 5.75 -12.79
CA SER A 49 -1.85 5.65 -12.74
C SER A 49 -2.42 6.79 -11.90
N VAL A 50 -3.12 7.71 -12.55
CA VAL A 50 -3.79 8.84 -11.89
C VAL A 50 -4.93 8.35 -10.99
N GLU A 51 -5.65 7.32 -11.40
CA GLU A 51 -6.73 6.71 -10.61
C GLU A 51 -6.20 6.10 -9.31
N GLU A 52 -5.07 5.40 -9.37
CA GLU A 52 -4.40 4.85 -8.19
C GLU A 52 -3.90 5.95 -7.25
N ASN A 53 -3.35 7.04 -7.81
CA ASN A 53 -2.93 8.19 -7.01
C ASN A 53 -4.12 8.87 -6.33
N ASN A 54 -5.24 9.04 -7.04
CA ASN A 54 -6.48 9.57 -6.47
C ASN A 54 -6.98 8.72 -5.29
N ALA A 55 -7.03 7.40 -5.48
CA ALA A 55 -7.41 6.47 -4.42
C ALA A 55 -6.50 6.61 -3.20
N PHE A 56 -5.17 6.67 -3.39
CA PHE A 56 -4.22 6.84 -2.31
C PHE A 56 -4.42 8.17 -1.55
N ILE A 57 -4.56 9.29 -2.29
CA ILE A 57 -4.76 10.63 -1.69
C ILE A 57 -6.06 10.64 -0.87
N TYR A 58 -7.15 10.09 -1.41
CA TYR A 58 -8.43 9.99 -0.74
C TYR A 58 -8.35 9.13 0.53
N MET A 59 -7.78 7.92 0.44
CA MET A 59 -7.62 7.02 1.59
C MET A 59 -6.75 7.64 2.69
N ALA A 60 -5.63 8.28 2.33
CA ALA A 60 -4.74 8.92 3.29
C ALA A 60 -5.47 10.03 4.06
N ALA A 61 -6.27 10.86 3.38
CA ALA A 61 -7.07 11.91 4.02
C ALA A 61 -8.11 11.31 4.97
N HIS A 62 -8.92 10.37 4.50
CA HIS A 62 -9.97 9.72 5.28
C HIS A 62 -9.42 9.02 6.54
N PHE A 63 -8.36 8.23 6.39
CA PHE A 63 -7.76 7.54 7.52
C PHE A 63 -7.14 8.49 8.54
N ARG A 64 -6.55 9.59 8.09
CA ARG A 64 -6.05 10.65 8.98
C ARG A 64 -7.17 11.32 9.77
N GLU A 65 -8.30 11.62 9.15
CA GLU A 65 -9.49 12.17 9.83
C GLU A 65 -10.02 11.21 10.90
N LYS A 66 -9.91 9.89 10.67
CA LYS A 66 -10.22 8.86 11.66
C LYS A 66 -9.14 8.70 12.74
N GLY A 67 -8.03 9.44 12.67
CA GLY A 67 -6.90 9.32 13.61
C GLY A 67 -6.09 8.03 13.46
N LEU A 68 -6.14 7.41 12.28
CA LEU A 68 -5.34 6.23 11.98
C LEU A 68 -3.91 6.62 11.59
N PRO A 69 -2.88 5.81 11.94
CA PRO A 69 -1.48 6.13 11.73
C PRO A 69 -1.03 5.86 10.29
N VAL A 70 -1.42 6.73 9.38
CA VAL A 70 -1.02 6.69 7.98
C VAL A 70 -0.27 7.97 7.61
N PRO A 71 0.61 7.96 6.57
CA PRO A 71 1.33 9.15 6.15
C PRO A 71 0.35 10.22 5.67
N ARG A 72 0.64 11.47 6.01
CA ARG A 72 -0.12 12.62 5.52
C ARG A 72 0.29 12.95 4.09
N VAL A 73 -0.68 13.19 3.21
CA VAL A 73 -0.45 13.79 1.89
C VAL A 73 -0.64 15.30 2.04
N TYR A 74 0.33 16.07 1.56
CA TYR A 74 0.38 17.53 1.75
C TYR A 74 -0.03 18.31 0.50
N ARG A 75 0.45 17.87 -0.66
CA ARG A 75 0.26 18.57 -1.93
C ARG A 75 0.32 17.58 -3.09
N TRP A 76 -0.33 17.88 -4.19
CA TRP A 76 -0.27 17.12 -5.45
C TRP A 76 -0.26 18.05 -6.65
N SER A 77 0.22 17.57 -7.80
CA SER A 77 0.16 18.23 -9.10
C SER A 77 -1.28 18.31 -9.63
N ASP A 78 -1.57 19.23 -10.52
CA ASP A 78 -2.93 19.41 -11.06
C ASP A 78 -3.46 18.15 -11.75
N ASP A 79 -2.59 17.42 -12.44
CA ASP A 79 -2.89 16.14 -13.08
C ASP A 79 -2.82 14.93 -12.13
N LYS A 80 -2.43 15.16 -10.86
CA LYS A 80 -2.26 14.13 -9.82
C LYS A 80 -1.29 12.99 -10.17
N SER A 81 -0.39 13.21 -11.11
CA SER A 81 0.70 12.27 -11.39
C SER A 81 1.79 12.31 -10.33
N LEU A 82 1.90 13.44 -9.61
CA LEU A 82 2.86 13.69 -8.54
C LEU A 82 2.17 14.11 -7.25
N TYR A 83 2.70 13.68 -6.11
CA TYR A 83 2.26 14.20 -4.81
C TYR A 83 3.39 14.19 -3.78
N LEU A 84 3.23 15.01 -2.74
CA LEU A 84 4.12 15.09 -1.59
C LEU A 84 3.44 14.47 -0.38
N GLN A 85 4.14 13.57 0.30
CA GLN A 85 3.68 12.97 1.54
C GLN A 85 4.70 13.07 2.66
N GLU A 86 4.25 12.78 3.87
CA GLU A 86 5.06 12.71 5.08
C GLU A 86 6.22 11.73 4.92
N ASP A 87 7.42 12.16 5.31
CA ASP A 87 8.58 11.30 5.42
C ASP A 87 8.57 10.63 6.80
N LEU A 88 8.29 9.34 6.82
CA LEU A 88 8.29 8.53 8.05
C LEU A 88 9.68 7.98 8.41
N GLY A 89 10.74 8.37 7.66
CA GLY A 89 12.09 7.89 7.84
C GLY A 89 12.31 6.47 7.30
N ASP A 90 13.41 5.85 7.76
CA ASP A 90 13.88 4.56 7.23
C ASP A 90 13.65 3.38 8.19
N ALA A 91 13.02 3.62 9.34
CA ALA A 91 12.77 2.61 10.36
C ALA A 91 11.59 1.68 9.98
N LEU A 92 11.85 0.68 9.14
CA LEU A 92 10.86 -0.31 8.74
C LEU A 92 10.77 -1.44 9.78
N LEU A 93 9.55 -1.89 10.07
CA LEU A 93 9.30 -3.05 10.95
C LEU A 93 10.12 -4.26 10.50
N PHE A 94 10.23 -4.49 9.18
CA PHE A 94 10.99 -5.58 8.60
C PHE A 94 12.44 -5.64 9.10
N TYR A 95 13.12 -4.50 9.20
CA TYR A 95 14.49 -4.42 9.73
C TYR A 95 14.52 -4.41 11.26
N ALA A 96 13.53 -3.78 11.91
CA ALA A 96 13.45 -3.73 13.36
C ALA A 96 13.29 -5.12 14.02
N ILE A 97 12.74 -6.11 13.29
CA ILE A 97 12.58 -7.49 13.74
C ILE A 97 13.51 -8.47 12.98
N GLU A 98 14.59 -7.98 12.39
CA GLU A 98 15.48 -8.80 11.54
C GLU A 98 16.10 -9.97 12.30
N LYS A 99 16.52 -9.75 13.54
CA LYS A 99 17.14 -10.77 14.38
C LYS A 99 16.18 -11.95 14.64
N GLY A 100 14.95 -11.64 15.04
CA GLY A 100 13.90 -12.65 15.27
C GLY A 100 13.52 -13.40 13.99
N ARG A 101 13.42 -12.70 12.84
CA ARG A 101 13.14 -13.34 11.55
C ARG A 101 14.23 -14.33 11.11
N LYS A 102 15.52 -13.98 11.35
CA LYS A 102 16.66 -14.84 10.99
C LYS A 102 16.84 -16.03 11.93
N SER A 103 16.58 -15.85 13.23
CA SER A 103 16.76 -16.89 14.24
C SER A 103 15.50 -17.74 14.51
N CYS A 104 14.34 -17.35 13.94
CA CYS A 104 13.02 -17.88 14.28
C CYS A 104 12.66 -17.71 15.76
N PHE A 105 13.31 -16.79 16.47
CA PHE A 105 13.08 -16.49 17.88
C PHE A 105 13.05 -14.98 18.10
N PHE A 106 11.87 -14.44 18.40
CA PHE A 106 11.67 -13.01 18.64
C PHE A 106 11.88 -12.67 20.13
N ASP A 107 12.69 -11.67 20.40
CA ASP A 107 12.83 -11.09 21.73
C ASP A 107 11.60 -10.24 22.13
N GLU A 108 11.56 -9.77 23.39
CA GLU A 108 10.39 -9.04 23.92
C GLU A 108 10.17 -7.69 23.19
N THR A 109 11.21 -7.05 22.73
CA THR A 109 11.10 -5.79 21.96
C THR A 109 10.48 -6.05 20.59
N GLU A 110 10.96 -7.07 19.89
CA GLU A 110 10.44 -7.49 18.59
C GLU A 110 8.97 -7.96 18.68
N LYS A 111 8.64 -8.76 19.71
CA LYS A 111 7.26 -9.17 20.01
C LYS A 111 6.35 -7.98 20.28
N SER A 112 6.83 -6.99 21.03
CA SER A 112 6.07 -5.76 21.33
C SER A 112 5.75 -4.98 20.04
N LEU A 113 6.71 -4.86 19.11
CA LEU A 113 6.49 -4.23 17.82
C LEU A 113 5.47 -4.99 16.96
N LEU A 114 5.58 -6.32 16.89
CA LEU A 114 4.63 -7.16 16.18
C LEU A 114 3.23 -7.07 16.78
N HIS A 115 3.12 -7.14 18.11
CA HIS A 115 1.84 -6.98 18.82
C HIS A 115 1.20 -5.63 18.54
N LYS A 116 1.97 -4.54 18.63
CA LYS A 116 1.51 -3.19 18.31
C LYS A 116 0.98 -3.09 16.89
N THR A 117 1.65 -3.72 15.93
CA THR A 117 1.21 -3.73 14.52
C THR A 117 -0.10 -4.49 14.34
N ILE A 118 -0.19 -5.71 14.90
CA ILE A 118 -1.40 -6.54 14.78
C ILE A 118 -2.60 -5.87 15.43
N THR A 119 -2.44 -5.22 16.58
CA THR A 119 -3.54 -4.51 17.28
C THR A 119 -4.06 -3.30 16.52
N LEU A 120 -3.33 -2.76 15.55
CA LEU A 120 -3.81 -1.69 14.69
C LEU A 120 -4.70 -2.17 13.53
N LEU A 121 -4.61 -3.44 13.12
CA LEU A 121 -5.38 -3.98 12.00
C LEU A 121 -6.91 -3.84 12.17
N PRO A 122 -7.51 -4.20 13.32
CA PRO A 122 -8.95 -3.99 13.50
C PRO A 122 -9.37 -2.53 13.40
N ALA A 123 -8.53 -1.60 13.86
CA ALA A 123 -8.82 -0.17 13.74
C ALA A 123 -8.82 0.28 12.26
N LEU A 124 -7.86 -0.21 11.47
CA LEU A 124 -7.85 0.05 10.02
C LEU A 124 -9.07 -0.57 9.33
N GLN A 125 -9.41 -1.82 9.66
CA GLN A 125 -10.50 -2.55 9.03
C GLN A 125 -11.87 -1.95 9.34
N PHE A 126 -12.19 -1.72 10.59
CA PHE A 126 -13.52 -1.32 11.02
C PHE A 126 -13.67 0.21 11.10
N LYS A 127 -12.81 0.89 11.86
CA LYS A 127 -12.86 2.34 11.97
C LYS A 127 -12.51 3.04 10.66
N GLY A 128 -11.58 2.47 9.89
CA GLY A 128 -11.25 2.96 8.54
C GLY A 128 -12.41 2.86 7.56
N ALA A 129 -13.26 1.84 7.70
CA ALA A 129 -14.45 1.67 6.84
C ALA A 129 -15.59 2.63 7.15
N GLU A 130 -15.65 3.20 8.36
CA GLU A 130 -16.74 4.09 8.76
C GLU A 130 -16.84 5.36 7.90
N GLY A 131 -17.87 5.46 7.06
CA GLY A 131 -18.11 6.59 6.18
C GLY A 131 -17.14 6.69 5.00
N PHE A 132 -16.41 5.60 4.71
CA PHE A 132 -15.53 5.52 3.55
C PHE A 132 -16.32 5.29 2.27
N ASP A 133 -16.04 6.05 1.21
CA ASP A 133 -16.60 5.80 -0.12
C ASP A 133 -15.73 4.80 -0.89
N PHE A 134 -16.11 3.52 -0.87
CA PHE A 134 -15.40 2.45 -1.54
C PHE A 134 -15.31 2.61 -3.07
N ASN A 135 -16.17 3.44 -3.69
CA ASN A 135 -16.04 3.76 -5.12
C ASN A 135 -14.76 4.55 -5.45
N GLN A 136 -14.09 5.11 -4.45
CA GLN A 136 -12.79 5.75 -4.60
C GLN A 136 -11.61 4.76 -4.61
N CYS A 137 -11.86 3.47 -4.37
CA CYS A 137 -10.82 2.44 -4.40
C CYS A 137 -10.38 2.14 -5.84
N TYR A 138 -9.10 1.80 -5.99
CA TYR A 138 -8.51 1.32 -7.23
C TYR A 138 -7.89 -0.07 -7.02
N PRO A 139 -8.02 -1.01 -7.96
CA PRO A 139 -8.71 -0.93 -9.28
C PRO A 139 -10.22 -1.15 -9.21
N GLN A 140 -10.78 -1.45 -8.05
CA GLN A 140 -12.21 -1.74 -7.87
C GLN A 140 -12.65 -1.49 -6.43
N PRO A 141 -13.97 -1.26 -6.20
CA PRO A 141 -14.49 -0.84 -4.91
C PRO A 141 -14.57 -1.96 -3.86
N GLU A 142 -14.47 -3.22 -4.25
CA GLU A 142 -14.65 -4.36 -3.35
C GLU A 142 -13.76 -5.54 -3.74
N PHE A 143 -13.40 -6.36 -2.76
CA PHE A 143 -12.74 -7.64 -2.98
C PHE A 143 -13.82 -8.72 -3.22
N ASN A 144 -14.24 -8.85 -4.47
CA ASN A 144 -15.31 -9.73 -4.92
C ASN A 144 -14.78 -11.01 -5.60
N LYS A 145 -15.69 -11.81 -6.13
CA LYS A 145 -15.35 -13.06 -6.83
C LYS A 145 -14.31 -12.86 -7.95
N ARG A 146 -14.37 -11.73 -8.66
CA ARG A 146 -13.39 -11.41 -9.72
C ARG A 146 -11.98 -11.26 -9.14
N SER A 147 -11.83 -10.55 -8.02
CA SER A 147 -10.54 -10.37 -7.34
C SER A 147 -9.97 -11.70 -6.89
N ILE A 148 -10.78 -12.52 -6.23
CA ILE A 148 -10.39 -13.84 -5.74
C ILE A 148 -9.91 -14.72 -6.90
N LEU A 149 -10.69 -14.82 -7.97
CA LEU A 149 -10.33 -15.61 -9.13
C LEU A 149 -9.10 -15.07 -9.86
N TRP A 150 -8.89 -13.74 -9.85
CA TRP A 150 -7.69 -13.14 -10.41
C TRP A 150 -6.44 -13.57 -9.64
N ASP A 151 -6.46 -13.52 -8.31
CA ASP A 151 -5.34 -13.95 -7.47
C ASP A 151 -5.07 -15.44 -7.59
N LEU A 152 -6.11 -16.27 -7.62
CA LEU A 152 -5.98 -17.72 -7.83
C LEU A 152 -5.40 -18.06 -9.22
N ASN A 153 -5.81 -17.34 -10.25
CA ASN A 153 -5.22 -17.49 -11.57
C ASN A 153 -3.78 -16.97 -11.63
N TYR A 154 -3.46 -15.89 -10.93
CA TYR A 154 -2.08 -15.43 -10.80
C TYR A 154 -1.19 -16.51 -10.16
N PHE A 155 -1.67 -17.14 -9.08
CA PHE A 155 -1.00 -18.31 -8.48
C PHE A 155 -0.83 -19.45 -9.51
N LYS A 156 -1.89 -19.82 -10.23
CA LYS A 156 -1.85 -20.89 -11.24
C LYS A 156 -0.80 -20.62 -12.31
N TYR A 157 -0.80 -19.43 -12.91
CA TYR A 157 0.06 -19.12 -14.06
C TYR A 157 1.48 -18.74 -13.67
N CYS A 158 1.65 -17.94 -12.60
CA CYS A 158 2.96 -17.41 -12.22
C CYS A 158 3.75 -18.35 -11.31
N PHE A 159 3.08 -19.25 -10.59
CA PHE A 159 3.72 -20.21 -9.70
C PHE A 159 3.51 -21.66 -10.15
N LEU A 160 2.28 -22.15 -10.14
CA LEU A 160 2.02 -23.59 -10.30
C LEU A 160 2.51 -24.12 -11.67
N LYS A 161 2.15 -23.45 -12.76
CA LYS A 161 2.64 -23.83 -14.10
C LYS A 161 4.15 -23.65 -14.26
N ALA A 162 4.74 -22.65 -13.59
CA ALA A 162 6.18 -22.42 -13.63
C ALA A 162 7.00 -23.49 -12.92
N THR A 163 6.41 -24.26 -11.98
CA THR A 163 7.08 -25.37 -11.31
C THR A 163 7.21 -26.62 -12.21
N GLY A 164 6.49 -26.68 -13.33
CA GLY A 164 6.40 -27.88 -14.19
C GLY A 164 5.58 -29.03 -13.60
N MET A 165 4.89 -28.81 -12.47
CA MET A 165 4.01 -29.81 -11.86
C MET A 165 2.81 -30.08 -12.77
N GLU A 166 2.53 -31.36 -13.02
CA GLU A 166 1.33 -31.79 -13.74
C GLU A 166 0.12 -31.76 -12.80
N PHE A 167 -1.00 -31.20 -13.26
CA PHE A 167 -2.27 -31.17 -12.56
C PHE A 167 -3.43 -31.13 -13.55
N GLN A 168 -4.62 -31.52 -13.07
CA GLN A 168 -5.84 -31.46 -13.89
C GLN A 168 -6.45 -30.06 -13.79
N GLU A 169 -6.36 -29.30 -14.88
CA GLU A 169 -6.81 -27.90 -14.91
C GLU A 169 -8.29 -27.75 -14.53
N ASN A 170 -9.16 -28.63 -15.04
CA ASN A 170 -10.59 -28.57 -14.75
C ASN A 170 -10.90 -28.72 -13.26
N LEU A 171 -10.23 -29.66 -12.58
CA LEU A 171 -10.42 -29.87 -11.14
C LEU A 171 -9.91 -28.67 -10.33
N LEU A 172 -8.79 -28.08 -10.74
CA LEU A 172 -8.26 -26.88 -10.10
C LEU A 172 -9.22 -25.69 -10.26
N GLU A 173 -9.81 -25.49 -11.45
CA GLU A 173 -10.81 -24.45 -11.68
C GLU A 173 -12.08 -24.67 -10.84
N ASP A 174 -12.54 -25.92 -10.71
CA ASP A 174 -13.68 -26.27 -9.85
C ASP A 174 -13.36 -25.97 -8.38
N ASP A 175 -12.14 -26.22 -7.92
CA ASP A 175 -11.70 -25.90 -6.56
C ASP A 175 -11.57 -24.40 -6.36
N PHE A 176 -11.11 -23.63 -7.36
CA PHE A 176 -11.10 -22.16 -7.32
C PHE A 176 -12.50 -21.59 -7.18
N GLN A 177 -13.49 -22.13 -7.90
CA GLN A 177 -14.89 -21.71 -7.76
C GLN A 177 -15.39 -21.98 -6.33
N LYS A 178 -15.20 -23.20 -5.81
CA LYS A 178 -15.61 -23.55 -4.44
C LYS A 178 -14.96 -22.63 -3.40
N MET A 179 -13.64 -22.40 -3.52
CA MET A 179 -12.89 -21.51 -2.63
C MET A 179 -13.46 -20.10 -2.65
N SER A 180 -13.72 -19.55 -3.85
CA SER A 180 -14.29 -18.22 -3.98
C SER A 180 -15.69 -18.11 -3.37
N ASP A 181 -16.53 -19.15 -3.55
CA ASP A 181 -17.88 -19.19 -2.99
C ASP A 181 -17.85 -19.25 -1.45
N VAL A 182 -16.94 -20.04 -0.87
CA VAL A 182 -16.74 -20.11 0.59
C VAL A 182 -16.25 -18.78 1.16
N LEU A 183 -15.27 -18.14 0.51
CA LEU A 183 -14.71 -16.84 0.97
C LEU A 183 -15.73 -15.70 0.95
N LEU A 184 -16.79 -15.79 0.12
CA LEU A 184 -17.81 -14.78 -0.01
C LEU A 184 -19.09 -15.05 0.80
N GLN A 185 -19.16 -16.18 1.54
CA GLN A 185 -20.39 -16.54 2.29
C GLN A 185 -20.69 -15.60 3.46
N ASP A 186 -19.68 -15.11 4.16
CA ASP A 186 -19.83 -14.30 5.38
C ASP A 186 -19.04 -12.99 5.27
N CYS A 187 -19.42 -12.11 4.33
CA CYS A 187 -18.74 -10.84 4.17
C CYS A 187 -19.34 -9.77 5.09
N THR A 188 -18.68 -9.49 6.21
CA THR A 188 -18.89 -8.24 6.94
C THR A 188 -18.17 -7.11 6.18
N PRO A 189 -18.85 -6.00 5.84
CA PRO A 189 -18.19 -4.89 5.17
C PRO A 189 -17.06 -4.33 6.03
N THR A 190 -15.82 -4.55 5.61
CA THR A 190 -14.60 -4.04 6.26
C THR A 190 -13.67 -3.48 5.20
N PHE A 191 -12.74 -2.64 5.61
CA PHE A 191 -11.65 -2.20 4.76
C PHE A 191 -10.56 -3.29 4.75
N MET A 192 -10.49 -4.12 3.79
CA MET A 192 -9.73 -5.36 3.56
C MET A 192 -10.53 -6.59 3.93
#